data_722a39c63eb88d57dad4f88307d5d23a
#
_entry.id   722a39c63eb88d57dad4f88307d5d23a
#
_cell.length_a   1.000
_cell.length_b   1.000
_cell.length_c   1.000
_cell.angle_alpha   90.00
_cell.angle_beta   90.00
_cell.angle_gamma   90.00
#
_symmetry.space_group_name_H-M   'P 1'
#
loop_
_entity.id
_entity.type
_entity.pdbx_description
1 polymer ?
#
loop_
_entity_poly.entity_id
_entity_poly.type
_entity_poly.pdbx_seq_one_letter_code
_entity_poly.pdbx_strand_id
1 'polypeptide(L)'
;MLTLGIIKKKKFKLGDCMKTERKVIAIVSIALGGLGLILSWIPIVNNIAFIFGVLALILAIIALFSNRKNKKLLSLIGLIISVLTLVIVLVTQSIYGKAIDDIGKNNIKTSSSSKSVKVPKHSTSKKKQTTLELLNQLASTSKSTDEIYVTGEITVGDEQTVSPGIYDLSVTGGSGNITGSRKSVNGMFINWLGGAPGNDSGYASHIRIVLLDGDTLNFSNISKIKFTAVPEKITPSTQLGIGNFIVGRDIPAGNYKLSTNMTMNPQFANLGWTFSIYNDENGNERSQDYNPGNSDVIVSLKDGEIITTSFMNSNYYDTKISDDNAKLIFTTVK
;
A
#
# COMPACT_ATOMS: atom_id res chain seq x y z
N MET A 1 -18.25 90.50 -36.06
CA MET A 1 -18.77 89.28 -36.69
C MET A 1 -17.92 88.10 -36.22
N LEU A 2 -18.45 87.40 -35.19
CA LEU A 2 -17.73 86.28 -34.50
C LEU A 2 -17.96 84.95 -35.20
N THR A 3 -16.92 84.25 -35.65
CA THR A 3 -17.00 82.92 -36.16
C THR A 3 -16.60 81.93 -35.06
N LEU A 4 -17.60 81.18 -34.60
CA LEU A 4 -17.46 80.13 -33.62
C LEU A 4 -16.76 78.91 -34.24
N GLY A 5 -15.54 78.55 -33.74
CA GLY A 5 -14.82 77.33 -34.13
C GLY A 5 -15.43 76.13 -33.44
N ILE A 6 -15.96 75.19 -34.22
CA ILE A 6 -16.51 73.93 -33.76
C ILE A 6 -15.38 72.95 -33.42
N ILE A 7 -15.15 72.69 -32.14
CA ILE A 7 -14.23 71.65 -31.63
C ILE A 7 -14.92 70.32 -31.82
N LYS A 8 -14.53 69.52 -32.85
CA LYS A 8 -14.91 68.12 -33.03
C LYS A 8 -14.27 67.26 -31.89
N LYS A 9 -15.06 66.86 -30.90
CA LYS A 9 -14.67 65.82 -29.91
C LYS A 9 -14.41 64.50 -30.65
N LYS A 10 -13.14 64.12 -30.77
CA LYS A 10 -12.72 62.82 -31.25
C LYS A 10 -13.12 61.83 -30.17
N LYS A 11 -14.21 61.07 -30.35
CA LYS A 11 -14.53 59.90 -29.50
C LYS A 11 -13.41 58.87 -29.65
N PHE A 12 -12.59 58.76 -28.64
CA PHE A 12 -11.59 57.70 -28.55
C PHE A 12 -12.36 56.39 -28.31
N LYS A 13 -12.50 55.58 -29.36
CA LYS A 13 -13.01 54.19 -29.28
C LYS A 13 -11.93 53.33 -28.66
N LEU A 14 -12.03 53.14 -27.32
CA LEU A 14 -11.16 52.27 -26.56
C LEU A 14 -11.38 50.77 -26.85
N GLY A 15 -12.17 50.43 -27.86
CA GLY A 15 -12.62 49.05 -28.16
C GLY A 15 -11.96 48.33 -29.31
N ASP A 16 -11.05 48.97 -30.09
CA ASP A 16 -10.74 48.49 -31.44
C ASP A 16 -9.32 47.92 -31.61
N CYS A 17 -8.59 47.56 -30.54
CA CYS A 17 -7.21 47.05 -30.69
C CYS A 17 -6.85 45.80 -29.88
N MET A 18 -7.82 45.09 -29.28
CA MET A 18 -7.50 43.79 -28.68
C MET A 18 -7.99 42.67 -29.57
N LYS A 19 -7.05 41.98 -30.24
CA LYS A 19 -7.30 40.72 -30.94
C LYS A 19 -7.90 39.67 -30.00
N THR A 20 -8.73 38.79 -30.55
CA THR A 20 -9.32 37.67 -29.79
C THR A 20 -8.24 36.79 -29.14
N GLU A 21 -8.50 36.33 -27.92
CA GLU A 21 -7.60 35.43 -27.20
C GLU A 21 -7.34 34.13 -27.96
N ARG A 22 -6.10 33.66 -28.02
CA ARG A 22 -5.75 32.33 -28.50
C ARG A 22 -6.16 31.31 -27.47
N LYS A 23 -7.32 30.66 -27.66
CA LYS A 23 -8.04 29.91 -26.62
C LYS A 23 -7.49 28.53 -26.39
N VAL A 24 -6.87 27.84 -27.36
CA VAL A 24 -6.55 26.41 -27.28
C VAL A 24 -5.65 26.08 -26.09
N ILE A 25 -4.51 26.76 -25.96
CA ILE A 25 -3.56 26.48 -24.86
C ILE A 25 -4.18 26.83 -23.50
N ALA A 26 -4.96 27.92 -23.44
CA ALA A 26 -5.64 28.32 -22.20
C ALA A 26 -6.71 27.29 -21.78
N ILE A 27 -7.48 26.73 -22.72
CA ILE A 27 -8.48 25.69 -22.43
C ILE A 27 -7.80 24.40 -21.93
N VAL A 28 -6.71 23.97 -22.57
CA VAL A 28 -5.93 22.79 -22.14
C VAL A 28 -5.38 23.01 -20.73
N SER A 29 -4.85 24.19 -20.42
CA SER A 29 -4.38 24.54 -19.06
C SER A 29 -5.50 24.44 -18.02
N ILE A 30 -6.69 24.97 -18.32
CA ILE A 30 -7.86 24.92 -17.44
C ILE A 30 -8.31 23.46 -17.22
N ALA A 31 -8.35 22.65 -18.28
CA ALA A 31 -8.74 21.23 -18.20
C ALA A 31 -7.76 20.43 -17.32
N LEU A 32 -6.46 20.56 -17.55
CA LEU A 32 -5.44 19.89 -16.73
C LEU A 32 -5.43 20.38 -15.27
N GLY A 33 -5.57 21.68 -15.05
CA GLY A 33 -5.66 22.24 -13.70
C GLY A 33 -6.91 21.78 -12.97
N GLY A 34 -8.06 21.69 -13.66
CA GLY A 34 -9.31 21.18 -13.09
C GLY A 34 -9.23 19.68 -12.73
N LEU A 35 -8.63 18.85 -13.60
CA LEU A 35 -8.37 17.44 -13.29
C LEU A 35 -7.45 17.31 -12.08
N GLY A 36 -6.36 18.07 -12.02
CA GLY A 36 -5.47 18.10 -10.87
C GLY A 36 -6.19 18.50 -9.58
N LEU A 37 -7.10 19.47 -9.67
CA LEU A 37 -7.89 19.92 -8.52
C LEU A 37 -8.83 18.83 -7.99
N ILE A 38 -9.50 18.09 -8.87
CA ILE A 38 -10.37 16.96 -8.49
C ILE A 38 -9.54 15.84 -7.84
N LEU A 39 -8.40 15.50 -8.42
CA LEU A 39 -7.54 14.42 -7.94
C LEU A 39 -6.79 14.78 -6.65
N SER A 40 -6.64 16.07 -6.31
CA SER A 40 -5.90 16.52 -5.12
C SER A 40 -6.51 16.11 -3.78
N TRP A 41 -7.78 15.68 -3.78
CA TRP A 41 -8.50 15.20 -2.59
C TRP A 41 -8.25 13.73 -2.27
N ILE A 42 -7.67 12.97 -3.20
CA ILE A 42 -7.43 11.54 -3.03
C ILE A 42 -5.96 11.32 -2.65
N PRO A 43 -5.63 10.85 -1.43
CA PRO A 43 -4.26 10.78 -0.93
C PRO A 43 -3.29 9.99 -1.83
N ILE A 44 -3.75 8.86 -2.37
CA ILE A 44 -2.93 7.95 -3.19
C ILE A 44 -2.56 8.58 -4.55
N VAL A 45 -3.46 9.36 -5.15
CA VAL A 45 -3.26 10.00 -6.46
C VAL A 45 -2.77 11.44 -6.37
N ASN A 46 -2.51 11.95 -5.17
CA ASN A 46 -2.10 13.33 -4.94
C ASN A 46 -0.77 13.69 -5.67
N ASN A 47 0.15 12.73 -5.80
CA ASN A 47 1.38 12.92 -6.57
C ASN A 47 1.11 13.10 -8.07
N ILE A 48 0.08 12.44 -8.62
CA ILE A 48 -0.36 12.63 -10.01
C ILE A 48 -1.02 14.01 -10.16
N ALA A 49 -1.82 14.43 -9.18
CA ALA A 49 -2.41 15.78 -9.14
C ALA A 49 -1.35 16.89 -9.14
N PHE A 50 -0.22 16.68 -8.44
CA PHE A 50 0.92 17.59 -8.46
C PHE A 50 1.50 17.74 -9.87
N ILE A 51 1.73 16.64 -10.58
CA ILE A 51 2.24 16.66 -11.96
C ILE A 51 1.29 17.43 -12.88
N PHE A 52 -0.02 17.18 -12.81
CA PHE A 52 -1.01 17.94 -13.58
C PHE A 52 -1.05 19.41 -13.21
N GLY A 53 -0.91 19.76 -11.95
CA GLY A 53 -0.82 21.15 -11.48
C GLY A 53 0.38 21.89 -12.07
N VAL A 54 1.55 21.25 -12.07
CA VAL A 54 2.80 21.81 -12.66
C VAL A 54 2.67 21.98 -14.18
N LEU A 55 2.16 20.98 -14.89
CA LEU A 55 1.95 21.06 -16.35
C LEU A 55 0.94 22.16 -16.71
N ALA A 56 -0.17 22.25 -15.95
CA ALA A 56 -1.16 23.30 -16.14
C ALA A 56 -0.57 24.69 -15.91
N LEU A 57 0.28 24.85 -14.90
CA LEU A 57 0.97 26.13 -14.61
C LEU A 57 1.87 26.55 -15.76
N ILE A 58 2.68 25.64 -16.29
CA ILE A 58 3.57 25.91 -17.44
C ILE A 58 2.74 26.34 -18.66
N LEU A 59 1.68 25.61 -18.97
CA LEU A 59 0.80 25.94 -20.11
C LEU A 59 0.06 27.26 -19.88
N ALA A 60 -0.36 27.60 -18.66
CA ALA A 60 -0.97 28.88 -18.36
C ALA A 60 0.00 30.04 -18.56
N ILE A 61 1.26 29.90 -18.18
CA ILE A 61 2.32 30.89 -18.40
C ILE A 61 2.54 31.07 -19.92
N ILE A 62 2.68 29.96 -20.67
CA ILE A 62 2.83 30.02 -22.13
C ILE A 62 1.63 30.72 -22.77
N ALA A 63 0.40 30.42 -22.32
CA ALA A 63 -0.82 31.06 -22.80
C ALA A 63 -0.81 32.58 -22.53
N LEU A 64 -0.36 33.02 -21.34
CA LEU A 64 -0.23 34.43 -20.99
C LEU A 64 0.78 35.16 -21.91
N PHE A 65 1.93 34.56 -22.17
CA PHE A 65 2.93 35.12 -23.09
C PHE A 65 2.41 35.16 -24.53
N SER A 66 1.74 34.10 -24.99
CA SER A 66 1.14 34.04 -26.33
C SER A 66 0.03 35.06 -26.54
N ASN A 67 -0.69 35.40 -25.46
CA ASN A 67 -1.77 36.40 -25.49
C ASN A 67 -1.33 37.79 -25.00
N ARG A 68 -0.03 38.10 -25.04
CA ARG A 68 0.52 39.34 -24.50
C ARG A 68 -0.13 40.61 -25.08
N LYS A 69 -0.56 40.57 -26.35
CA LYS A 69 -1.23 41.66 -27.07
C LYS A 69 -2.75 41.47 -27.26
N ASN A 70 -3.31 40.39 -26.67
CA ASN A 70 -4.72 40.01 -26.81
C ASN A 70 -5.45 40.05 -25.42
N LYS A 71 -6.74 39.68 -25.40
CA LYS A 71 -7.47 39.44 -24.15
C LYS A 71 -6.83 38.25 -23.45
N LYS A 72 -6.75 38.28 -22.12
CA LYS A 72 -6.02 37.30 -21.31
C LYS A 72 -6.90 36.58 -20.29
N LEU A 73 -8.23 36.71 -20.42
CA LEU A 73 -9.16 36.25 -19.38
C LEU A 73 -9.05 34.76 -19.12
N LEU A 74 -9.07 33.91 -20.19
CA LEU A 74 -8.96 32.46 -20.05
C LEU A 74 -7.58 32.04 -19.53
N SER A 75 -6.52 32.67 -20.03
CA SER A 75 -5.15 32.40 -19.57
C SER A 75 -4.95 32.75 -18.10
N LEU A 76 -5.59 33.79 -17.60
CA LEU A 76 -5.57 34.19 -16.19
C LEU A 76 -6.34 33.18 -15.32
N ILE A 77 -7.52 32.73 -15.79
CA ILE A 77 -8.29 31.70 -15.11
C ILE A 77 -7.48 30.39 -14.99
N GLY A 78 -6.82 29.94 -16.07
CA GLY A 78 -5.95 28.78 -16.06
C GLY A 78 -4.79 28.91 -15.06
N LEU A 79 -4.19 30.10 -14.95
CA LEU A 79 -3.14 30.37 -13.97
C LEU A 79 -3.67 30.27 -12.53
N ILE A 80 -4.82 30.87 -12.23
CA ILE A 80 -5.41 30.81 -10.87
C ILE A 80 -5.73 29.36 -10.48
N ILE A 81 -6.35 28.60 -11.40
CA ILE A 81 -6.71 27.20 -11.14
C ILE A 81 -5.45 26.37 -10.87
N SER A 82 -4.41 26.52 -11.68
CA SER A 82 -3.16 25.74 -11.51
C SER A 82 -2.43 26.08 -10.20
N VAL A 83 -2.38 27.35 -9.82
CA VAL A 83 -1.80 27.76 -8.53
C VAL A 83 -2.62 27.22 -7.37
N LEU A 84 -3.95 27.29 -7.44
CA LEU A 84 -4.84 26.75 -6.41
C LEU A 84 -4.66 25.23 -6.26
N THR A 85 -4.54 24.50 -7.35
CA THR A 85 -4.25 23.05 -7.35
C THR A 85 -2.95 22.76 -6.62
N LEU A 86 -1.86 23.46 -6.93
CA LEU A 86 -0.57 23.26 -6.27
C LEU A 86 -0.62 23.58 -4.77
N VAL A 87 -1.31 24.65 -4.37
CA VAL A 87 -1.48 25.01 -2.96
C VAL A 87 -2.24 23.91 -2.21
N ILE A 88 -3.35 23.40 -2.78
CA ILE A 88 -4.15 22.33 -2.15
C ILE A 88 -3.31 21.06 -2.03
N VAL A 89 -2.56 20.68 -3.09
CA VAL A 89 -1.68 19.50 -3.05
C VAL A 89 -0.63 19.63 -1.95
N LEU A 90 0.04 20.77 -1.83
CA LEU A 90 1.06 20.98 -0.79
C LEU A 90 0.47 20.99 0.62
N VAL A 91 -0.70 21.59 0.80
CA VAL A 91 -1.41 21.57 2.10
C VAL A 91 -1.83 20.16 2.47
N THR A 92 -2.42 19.41 1.54
CA THR A 92 -2.83 18.02 1.79
C THR A 92 -1.63 17.12 2.06
N GLN A 93 -0.52 17.25 1.33
CA GLN A 93 0.73 16.54 1.63
C GLN A 93 1.28 16.89 3.02
N SER A 94 1.22 18.17 3.42
CA SER A 94 1.66 18.59 4.77
C SER A 94 0.77 18.02 5.88
N ILE A 95 -0.54 17.92 5.67
CA ILE A 95 -1.49 17.33 6.63
C ILE A 95 -1.26 15.83 6.74
N TYR A 96 -1.15 15.12 5.62
CA TYR A 96 -0.90 13.68 5.59
C TYR A 96 0.51 13.33 6.10
N GLY A 97 1.53 14.12 5.77
CA GLY A 97 2.88 13.94 6.31
C GLY A 97 2.91 14.10 7.83
N LYS A 98 2.23 15.11 8.38
CA LYS A 98 2.10 15.30 9.84
C LYS A 98 1.30 14.17 10.50
N ALA A 99 0.21 13.72 9.87
CA ALA A 99 -0.57 12.60 10.39
C ALA A 99 0.24 11.30 10.44
N ILE A 100 1.09 11.05 9.45
CA ILE A 100 2.03 9.92 9.44
C ILE A 100 3.14 10.12 10.49
N ASP A 101 3.70 11.32 10.62
CA ASP A 101 4.70 11.66 11.64
C ASP A 101 4.12 11.60 13.07
N ASP A 102 2.87 11.99 13.26
CA ASP A 102 2.19 11.94 14.56
C ASP A 102 1.80 10.50 14.95
N ILE A 103 1.46 9.65 13.99
CA ILE A 103 1.32 8.19 14.21
C ILE A 103 2.67 7.58 14.60
N GLY A 104 3.76 7.98 13.95
CA GLY A 104 5.11 7.54 14.29
C GLY A 104 5.60 8.07 15.65
N LYS A 105 5.17 9.26 16.08
CA LYS A 105 5.58 9.89 17.35
C LYS A 105 4.71 9.51 18.53
N ASN A 106 3.44 9.18 18.33
CA ASN A 106 2.54 8.76 19.42
C ASN A 106 2.84 7.36 19.95
N ASN A 107 3.56 6.53 19.19
CA ASN A 107 4.05 5.24 19.68
C ASN A 107 5.29 5.35 20.60
N ILE A 108 5.80 6.57 20.89
CA ILE A 108 6.98 6.79 21.78
C ILE A 108 6.61 7.60 23.04
N LYS A 109 5.35 7.99 23.24
CA LYS A 109 4.93 8.64 24.47
C LYS A 109 4.16 7.69 25.40
N THR A 110 4.88 6.73 25.97
CA THR A 110 4.47 6.15 27.25
C THR A 110 4.69 7.22 28.32
N SER A 111 3.59 7.67 28.89
CA SER A 111 3.43 8.62 29.96
C SER A 111 4.53 8.56 31.03
N SER A 112 5.30 9.63 31.16
CA SER A 112 6.02 9.94 32.37
C SER A 112 5.24 11.00 33.16
N SER A 113 4.34 10.57 34.03
CA SER A 113 3.85 11.37 35.14
C SER A 113 4.64 10.98 36.40
N SER A 114 5.62 11.80 36.74
CA SER A 114 6.39 11.67 37.92
C SER A 114 5.58 12.02 39.16
N LYS A 115 5.27 11.04 40.00
CA LYS A 115 5.14 11.24 41.45
C LYS A 115 6.17 10.37 42.14
N SER A 116 7.12 11.04 42.76
CA SER A 116 8.18 10.44 43.59
C SER A 116 7.58 9.74 44.79
N VAL A 117 7.75 8.40 44.85
CA VAL A 117 7.67 7.64 46.09
C VAL A 117 8.92 6.77 46.12
N LYS A 118 9.76 7.00 47.12
CA LYS A 118 10.93 6.18 47.42
C LYS A 118 10.46 4.80 47.89
N VAL A 119 10.83 3.74 47.17
CA VAL A 119 10.73 2.35 47.62
C VAL A 119 12.00 1.60 47.12
N PRO A 120 12.52 0.61 47.88
CA PRO A 120 13.90 0.17 47.82
C PRO A 120 14.21 -0.68 46.58
N LYS A 121 15.47 -0.56 46.11
CA LYS A 121 16.06 -1.36 45.03
C LYS A 121 15.91 -2.85 45.27
N HIS A 122 15.09 -3.50 44.44
CA HIS A 122 15.30 -4.88 44.03
C HIS A 122 15.39 -4.90 42.54
N SER A 123 16.60 -4.96 42.00
CA SER A 123 16.89 -4.99 40.60
C SER A 123 16.67 -6.39 40.04
N THR A 124 15.47 -6.66 39.55
CA THR A 124 15.26 -7.72 38.55
C THR A 124 15.14 -7.03 37.18
N SER A 125 16.23 -6.99 36.42
CA SER A 125 16.20 -6.59 35.04
C SER A 125 15.34 -7.60 34.28
N LYS A 126 14.08 -7.25 33.96
CA LYS A 126 13.28 -8.00 32.96
C LYS A 126 14.02 -7.91 31.63
N LYS A 127 14.60 -9.03 31.20
CA LYS A 127 15.17 -9.16 29.85
C LYS A 127 14.11 -8.76 28.87
N LYS A 128 14.39 -7.78 27.96
CA LYS A 128 13.48 -7.38 26.89
C LYS A 128 13.25 -8.61 26.00
N GLN A 129 12.00 -9.02 25.82
CA GLN A 129 11.64 -10.11 24.90
C GLN A 129 12.06 -9.76 23.48
N THR A 130 12.54 -10.74 22.73
CA THR A 130 12.82 -10.60 21.29
C THR A 130 11.53 -10.69 20.50
N THR A 131 11.53 -10.16 19.27
CA THR A 131 10.38 -10.27 18.34
C THR A 131 10.01 -11.73 18.09
N LEU A 132 11.00 -12.62 17.97
CA LEU A 132 10.75 -14.06 17.80
C LEU A 132 10.05 -14.67 19.03
N GLU A 133 10.44 -14.30 20.26
CA GLU A 133 9.78 -14.74 21.48
C GLU A 133 8.31 -14.27 21.54
N LEU A 134 8.04 -13.01 21.14
CA LEU A 134 6.68 -12.46 21.05
C LEU A 134 5.82 -13.18 20.01
N LEU A 135 6.37 -13.48 18.84
CA LEU A 135 5.66 -14.21 17.78
C LEU A 135 5.40 -15.67 18.18
N ASN A 136 6.32 -16.32 18.88
CA ASN A 136 6.08 -17.66 19.44
C ASN A 136 4.99 -17.64 20.52
N GLN A 137 4.96 -16.61 21.36
CA GLN A 137 3.88 -16.43 22.33
C GLN A 137 2.54 -16.20 21.61
N LEU A 138 2.51 -15.40 20.54
CA LEU A 138 1.32 -15.20 19.72
C LEU A 138 0.80 -16.53 19.15
N ALA A 139 1.69 -17.42 18.69
CA ALA A 139 1.30 -18.74 18.23
C ALA A 139 0.66 -19.59 19.34
N SER A 140 1.18 -19.51 20.57
CA SER A 140 0.65 -20.30 21.70
C SER A 140 -0.75 -19.87 22.13
N THR A 141 -1.16 -18.64 21.84
CA THR A 141 -2.49 -18.10 22.16
C THR A 141 -3.50 -18.24 21.02
N SER A 142 -3.08 -18.69 19.84
CA SER A 142 -3.94 -18.86 18.65
C SER A 142 -5.05 -19.89 18.92
N LYS A 143 -6.27 -19.58 18.48
CA LYS A 143 -7.44 -20.46 18.63
C LYS A 143 -8.08 -20.72 17.27
N SER A 144 -8.21 -21.99 16.89
CA SER A 144 -8.93 -22.35 15.67
C SER A 144 -10.40 -21.94 15.74
N THR A 145 -10.98 -21.59 14.60
CA THR A 145 -12.40 -21.30 14.48
C THR A 145 -13.17 -22.48 13.87
N ASP A 146 -14.48 -22.50 14.02
CA ASP A 146 -15.34 -23.21 13.11
C ASP A 146 -15.34 -22.55 11.71
N GLU A 147 -16.07 -23.14 10.75
CA GLU A 147 -16.28 -22.49 9.46
C GLU A 147 -17.09 -21.19 9.63
N ILE A 148 -16.55 -20.09 9.08
CA ILE A 148 -17.16 -18.76 9.18
C ILE A 148 -17.79 -18.42 7.82
N TYR A 149 -19.07 -18.04 7.82
CA TYR A 149 -19.71 -17.40 6.67
C TYR A 149 -19.29 -15.92 6.62
N VAL A 150 -18.72 -15.50 5.51
CA VAL A 150 -18.28 -14.13 5.32
C VAL A 150 -19.49 -13.24 5.02
N THR A 151 -19.86 -12.40 5.97
CA THR A 151 -20.99 -11.46 5.85
C THR A 151 -20.54 -9.99 5.89
N GLY A 152 -19.26 -9.72 6.07
CA GLY A 152 -18.69 -8.38 6.15
C GLY A 152 -17.22 -8.41 6.58
N GLU A 153 -16.72 -7.27 7.02
CA GLU A 153 -15.36 -7.13 7.56
C GLU A 153 -15.23 -7.95 8.86
N ILE A 154 -14.11 -8.65 9.01
CA ILE A 154 -13.75 -9.38 10.23
C ILE A 154 -12.69 -8.58 10.96
N THR A 155 -12.95 -8.20 12.20
CA THR A 155 -11.98 -7.58 13.10
C THR A 155 -11.33 -8.65 13.97
N VAL A 156 -10.01 -8.56 14.15
CA VAL A 156 -9.23 -9.45 15.00
C VAL A 156 -9.12 -8.87 16.41
N GLY A 157 -9.36 -9.67 17.42
CA GLY A 157 -9.26 -9.25 18.83
C GLY A 157 -9.67 -10.36 19.81
N ASP A 158 -9.34 -10.21 21.08
CA ASP A 158 -9.56 -11.24 22.11
C ASP A 158 -11.04 -11.60 22.30
N GLU A 159 -11.94 -10.62 22.12
CA GLU A 159 -13.39 -10.79 22.25
C GLU A 159 -14.09 -10.95 20.88
N GLN A 160 -13.32 -11.08 19.80
CA GLN A 160 -13.84 -11.23 18.46
C GLN A 160 -13.89 -12.70 18.02
N THR A 161 -14.56 -12.96 16.89
CA THR A 161 -14.63 -14.31 16.29
C THR A 161 -13.24 -14.87 15.98
N VAL A 162 -12.28 -14.00 15.64
CA VAL A 162 -10.89 -14.36 15.38
C VAL A 162 -9.99 -13.63 16.37
N SER A 163 -9.31 -14.37 17.22
CA SER A 163 -8.32 -13.81 18.16
C SER A 163 -6.98 -13.55 17.45
N PRO A 164 -6.12 -12.67 18.01
CA PRO A 164 -4.75 -12.54 17.53
C PRO A 164 -4.03 -13.88 17.53
N GLY A 165 -3.23 -14.17 16.48
CA GLY A 165 -2.63 -15.49 16.36
C GLY A 165 -1.91 -15.73 15.03
N ILE A 166 -1.43 -16.95 14.88
CA ILE A 166 -0.85 -17.48 13.63
C ILE A 166 -1.75 -18.60 13.14
N TYR A 167 -2.20 -18.48 11.91
CA TYR A 167 -3.22 -19.37 11.34
C TYR A 167 -2.87 -19.87 9.96
N ASP A 168 -3.36 -21.05 9.63
CA ASP A 168 -3.62 -21.47 8.27
C ASP A 168 -5.08 -21.08 7.95
N LEU A 169 -5.25 -20.01 7.18
CA LEU A 169 -6.54 -19.57 6.64
C LEU A 169 -6.92 -20.49 5.49
N SER A 170 -8.04 -21.20 5.63
CA SER A 170 -8.62 -22.01 4.55
C SER A 170 -9.80 -21.28 3.95
N VAL A 171 -9.83 -21.13 2.63
CA VAL A 171 -11.00 -20.71 1.86
C VAL A 171 -11.81 -21.96 1.54
N THR A 172 -13.05 -22.05 2.06
CA THR A 172 -13.92 -23.21 1.89
C THR A 172 -15.12 -22.95 0.99
N GLY A 173 -15.31 -21.69 0.57
CA GLY A 173 -16.39 -21.33 -0.38
C GLY A 173 -16.08 -20.06 -1.15
N GLY A 174 -16.28 -20.11 -2.48
CA GLY A 174 -16.00 -19.00 -3.38
C GLY A 174 -14.51 -18.87 -3.76
N SER A 175 -14.18 -17.84 -4.55
CA SER A 175 -12.80 -17.49 -4.87
C SER A 175 -12.68 -15.99 -5.19
N GLY A 176 -11.61 -15.33 -4.73
CA GLY A 176 -11.42 -13.90 -4.95
C GLY A 176 -10.34 -13.28 -4.05
N ASN A 177 -10.55 -12.03 -3.66
CA ASN A 177 -9.55 -11.26 -2.94
C ASN A 177 -9.68 -11.40 -1.42
N ILE A 178 -8.55 -11.50 -0.76
CA ILE A 178 -8.37 -11.43 0.68
C ILE A 178 -7.52 -10.20 0.94
N THR A 179 -8.11 -9.15 1.49
CA THR A 179 -7.44 -7.90 1.82
C THR A 179 -7.62 -7.55 3.28
N GLY A 180 -6.85 -6.61 3.79
CA GLY A 180 -7.02 -6.17 5.16
C GLY A 180 -6.17 -4.96 5.50
N SER A 181 -6.35 -4.47 6.72
CA SER A 181 -5.53 -3.40 7.28
C SER A 181 -4.91 -3.84 8.60
N ARG A 182 -3.75 -3.29 8.93
CA ARG A 182 -3.05 -3.51 10.19
C ARG A 182 -3.02 -2.24 10.99
N LYS A 183 -3.37 -2.34 12.27
CA LYS A 183 -3.38 -1.19 13.18
C LYS A 183 -2.03 -0.96 13.85
N SER A 184 -1.31 -2.03 14.16
CA SER A 184 -0.13 -2.01 15.01
C SER A 184 1.20 -2.02 14.27
N VAL A 185 1.23 -2.35 12.99
CA VAL A 185 2.46 -2.39 12.18
C VAL A 185 2.25 -1.69 10.84
N ASN A 186 3.30 -1.02 10.36
CA ASN A 186 3.32 -0.39 9.04
C ASN A 186 4.13 -1.28 8.09
N GLY A 187 3.46 -2.17 7.39
CA GLY A 187 4.06 -3.22 6.54
C GLY A 187 3.29 -4.52 6.69
N MET A 188 3.83 -5.63 6.15
CA MET A 188 3.18 -6.95 6.19
C MET A 188 1.74 -6.90 5.65
N PHE A 189 1.57 -6.34 4.47
CA PHE A 189 0.26 -6.13 3.88
C PHE A 189 -0.54 -7.43 3.77
N ILE A 190 -1.84 -7.37 4.09
CA ILE A 190 -2.79 -8.45 3.90
C ILE A 190 -3.37 -8.28 2.50
N ASN A 191 -2.86 -9.04 1.54
CA ASN A 191 -3.31 -8.97 0.14
C ASN A 191 -2.97 -10.27 -0.60
N TRP A 192 -3.95 -11.15 -0.75
CA TRP A 192 -3.82 -12.41 -1.48
C TRP A 192 -5.05 -12.68 -2.34
N LEU A 193 -4.86 -13.58 -3.30
CA LEU A 193 -5.94 -14.27 -3.99
C LEU A 193 -6.12 -15.64 -3.35
N GLY A 194 -7.35 -15.99 -3.01
CA GLY A 194 -7.68 -17.28 -2.41
C GLY A 194 -8.93 -17.87 -3.02
N GLY A 195 -9.06 -19.19 -3.01
CA GLY A 195 -10.25 -19.84 -3.54
C GLY A 195 -10.47 -21.21 -2.91
N ALA A 196 -11.72 -21.66 -2.85
CA ALA A 196 -12.05 -23.00 -2.37
C ALA A 196 -11.35 -24.06 -3.23
N PRO A 197 -11.05 -25.26 -2.68
CA PRO A 197 -10.43 -26.33 -3.44
C PRO A 197 -11.17 -26.61 -4.75
N GLY A 198 -10.44 -26.70 -5.86
CA GLY A 198 -11.00 -26.92 -7.19
C GLY A 198 -11.62 -25.69 -7.83
N ASN A 199 -11.32 -24.46 -7.33
CA ASN A 199 -11.79 -23.22 -7.96
C ASN A 199 -11.21 -23.05 -9.37
N ASP A 200 -12.00 -22.45 -10.28
CA ASP A 200 -11.64 -22.30 -11.70
C ASP A 200 -10.42 -21.40 -11.93
N SER A 201 -10.06 -20.55 -10.96
CA SER A 201 -8.91 -19.65 -11.05
C SER A 201 -7.60 -20.28 -10.61
N GLY A 202 -7.63 -21.49 -10.03
CA GLY A 202 -6.46 -22.17 -9.48
C GLY A 202 -5.85 -21.52 -8.23
N TYR A 203 -6.52 -20.53 -7.64
CA TYR A 203 -6.01 -19.84 -6.45
C TYR A 203 -5.85 -20.79 -5.27
N ALA A 204 -4.87 -20.49 -4.42
CA ALA A 204 -4.61 -21.26 -3.22
C ALA A 204 -5.81 -21.30 -2.29
N SER A 205 -6.12 -22.48 -1.76
CA SER A 205 -7.15 -22.67 -0.75
C SER A 205 -6.62 -22.51 0.67
N HIS A 206 -5.28 -22.49 0.85
CA HIS A 206 -4.62 -22.38 2.15
C HIS A 206 -3.58 -21.25 2.11
N ILE A 207 -3.70 -20.32 3.05
CA ILE A 207 -2.81 -19.17 3.18
C ILE A 207 -2.37 -19.05 4.65
N ARG A 208 -1.06 -19.11 4.92
CA ARG A 208 -0.53 -18.83 6.26
C ARG A 208 -0.70 -17.34 6.57
N ILE A 209 -1.28 -16.98 7.72
CA ILE A 209 -1.49 -15.60 8.12
C ILE A 209 -1.11 -15.35 9.57
N VAL A 210 -0.37 -14.29 9.83
CA VAL A 210 -0.13 -13.73 11.16
C VAL A 210 -1.14 -12.61 11.36
N LEU A 211 -1.96 -12.69 12.40
CA LEU A 211 -2.98 -11.71 12.76
C LEU A 211 -2.66 -11.07 14.09
N LEU A 212 -2.68 -9.75 14.13
CA LEU A 212 -2.42 -8.94 15.32
C LEU A 212 -3.72 -8.31 15.82
N ASP A 213 -3.75 -7.89 17.07
CA ASP A 213 -4.91 -7.21 17.64
C ASP A 213 -5.25 -5.93 16.89
N GLY A 214 -6.54 -5.79 16.53
CA GLY A 214 -7.07 -4.69 15.75
C GLY A 214 -6.83 -4.78 14.24
N ASP A 215 -6.24 -5.87 13.71
CA ASP A 215 -6.21 -6.14 12.28
C ASP A 215 -7.64 -6.31 11.75
N THR A 216 -7.86 -5.92 10.49
CA THR A 216 -9.14 -6.18 9.82
C THR A 216 -8.94 -6.97 8.54
N LEU A 217 -9.91 -7.82 8.22
CA LEU A 217 -9.92 -8.67 7.04
C LEU A 217 -11.19 -8.42 6.22
N ASN A 218 -11.01 -8.24 4.93
CA ASN A 218 -12.07 -8.08 3.94
C ASN A 218 -11.92 -9.14 2.85
N PHE A 219 -13.03 -9.74 2.47
CA PHE A 219 -13.08 -10.82 1.50
C PHE A 219 -14.06 -10.43 0.37
N SER A 220 -13.58 -10.51 -0.88
CA SER A 220 -14.43 -10.28 -2.07
C SER A 220 -14.60 -11.59 -2.82
N ASN A 221 -15.84 -11.97 -3.12
CA ASN A 221 -16.23 -13.22 -3.80
C ASN A 221 -15.84 -14.51 -3.05
N ILE A 222 -15.50 -14.41 -1.76
CA ILE A 222 -15.25 -15.53 -0.85
C ILE A 222 -16.43 -15.57 0.13
N SER A 223 -17.10 -16.69 0.21
CA SER A 223 -18.32 -16.84 1.04
C SER A 223 -18.08 -17.58 2.35
N LYS A 224 -17.03 -18.40 2.42
CA LYS A 224 -16.72 -19.23 3.59
C LYS A 224 -15.22 -19.38 3.79
N ILE A 225 -14.80 -19.32 5.05
CA ILE A 225 -13.43 -19.45 5.49
C ILE A 225 -13.32 -20.20 6.81
N LYS A 226 -12.13 -20.67 7.12
CA LYS A 226 -11.79 -21.26 8.42
C LYS A 226 -10.37 -20.88 8.81
N PHE A 227 -10.16 -20.53 10.07
CA PHE A 227 -8.82 -20.32 10.65
C PHE A 227 -8.44 -21.55 11.47
N THR A 228 -7.33 -22.19 11.09
CA THR A 228 -6.74 -23.28 11.87
C THR A 228 -5.49 -22.78 12.56
N ALA A 229 -5.46 -22.79 13.89
CA ALA A 229 -4.31 -22.33 14.66
C ALA A 229 -3.07 -23.16 14.33
N VAL A 230 -1.96 -22.50 14.06
CA VAL A 230 -0.67 -23.14 13.82
C VAL A 230 -0.10 -23.58 15.17
N PRO A 231 0.40 -24.82 15.32
CA PRO A 231 0.98 -25.28 16.57
C PRO A 231 2.11 -24.37 17.08
N GLU A 232 2.24 -24.22 18.38
CA GLU A 232 3.32 -23.44 18.98
C GLU A 232 4.71 -23.93 18.51
N LYS A 233 4.91 -25.23 18.44
CA LYS A 233 6.13 -25.85 17.95
C LYS A 233 5.90 -26.51 16.61
N ILE A 234 6.69 -26.12 15.63
CA ILE A 234 6.70 -26.69 14.28
C ILE A 234 8.12 -27.05 13.87
N THR A 235 8.26 -27.94 12.90
CA THR A 235 9.56 -28.20 12.27
C THR A 235 9.78 -27.14 11.20
N PRO A 236 10.86 -26.36 11.24
CA PRO A 236 11.18 -25.39 10.20
C PRO A 236 11.33 -26.05 8.82
N SER A 237 10.94 -25.35 7.77
CA SER A 237 11.03 -25.82 6.38
C SER A 237 11.73 -24.78 5.53
N THR A 238 12.53 -25.24 4.57
CA THR A 238 13.09 -24.40 3.50
C THR A 238 12.19 -24.32 2.27
N GLN A 239 10.95 -24.77 2.38
CA GLN A 239 9.94 -24.72 1.33
C GLN A 239 8.69 -24.03 1.90
N LEU A 240 8.47 -22.78 1.50
CA LEU A 240 7.37 -21.97 1.97
C LEU A 240 6.25 -21.91 0.91
N GLY A 241 5.00 -21.98 1.36
CA GLY A 241 3.83 -21.75 0.52
C GLY A 241 3.50 -20.26 0.40
N ILE A 242 2.19 -19.95 0.32
CA ILE A 242 1.67 -18.59 0.25
C ILE A 242 1.30 -18.13 1.67
N GLY A 243 1.66 -16.86 2.00
CA GLY A 243 1.30 -16.26 3.28
C GLY A 243 2.45 -15.64 4.08
N ASN A 244 2.29 -15.54 5.39
CA ASN A 244 3.27 -15.00 6.34
C ASN A 244 4.06 -16.13 7.03
N PHE A 245 5.38 -16.05 7.04
CA PHE A 245 6.27 -17.04 7.65
C PHE A 245 7.32 -16.34 8.53
N ILE A 246 7.58 -16.87 9.71
CA ILE A 246 8.47 -16.28 10.71
C ILE A 246 9.84 -16.95 10.63
N VAL A 247 10.88 -16.14 10.44
CA VAL A 247 12.27 -16.61 10.44
C VAL A 247 12.68 -17.00 11.86
N GLY A 248 13.35 -18.13 12.01
CA GLY A 248 13.69 -18.75 13.30
C GLY A 248 12.61 -19.69 13.82
N ARG A 249 11.41 -19.70 13.20
CA ARG A 249 10.29 -20.56 13.50
C ARG A 249 9.88 -21.43 12.31
N ASP A 250 9.37 -20.80 11.24
CA ASP A 250 8.88 -21.48 10.02
C ASP A 250 10.02 -21.82 9.06
N ILE A 251 11.07 -21.01 9.04
CA ILE A 251 12.30 -21.20 8.26
C ILE A 251 13.51 -20.78 9.10
N PRO A 252 14.65 -21.47 9.06
CA PRO A 252 15.86 -21.04 9.77
C PRO A 252 16.40 -19.71 9.23
N ALA A 253 17.07 -18.93 10.09
CA ALA A 253 17.87 -17.79 9.63
C ALA A 253 19.06 -18.26 8.76
N GLY A 254 19.47 -17.43 7.79
CA GLY A 254 20.58 -17.77 6.90
C GLY A 254 20.56 -17.02 5.59
N ASN A 255 21.50 -17.36 4.71
CA ASN A 255 21.55 -16.87 3.34
C ASN A 255 21.04 -17.95 2.39
N TYR A 256 20.17 -17.58 1.47
CA TYR A 256 19.48 -18.52 0.61
C TYR A 256 19.43 -18.05 -0.84
N LYS A 257 19.67 -18.97 -1.76
CA LYS A 257 19.29 -18.81 -3.17
C LYS A 257 17.87 -19.33 -3.34
N LEU A 258 17.05 -18.59 -4.07
CA LEU A 258 15.66 -18.94 -4.31
C LEU A 258 15.48 -19.82 -5.55
N SER A 259 14.50 -20.70 -5.47
CA SER A 259 13.96 -21.49 -6.59
C SER A 259 12.49 -21.80 -6.31
N THR A 260 11.80 -22.47 -7.21
CA THR A 260 10.40 -22.89 -7.04
C THR A 260 10.16 -24.26 -7.68
N ASN A 261 9.13 -24.95 -7.19
CA ASN A 261 8.61 -26.16 -7.81
C ASN A 261 7.58 -25.90 -8.93
N MET A 262 7.21 -24.61 -9.14
CA MET A 262 6.24 -24.22 -10.15
C MET A 262 6.92 -23.92 -11.48
N THR A 263 6.26 -24.32 -12.58
CA THR A 263 6.68 -23.91 -13.92
C THR A 263 6.22 -22.48 -14.16
N MET A 264 7.16 -21.56 -14.40
CA MET A 264 6.88 -20.16 -14.74
C MET A 264 7.04 -19.96 -16.25
N ASN A 265 6.07 -19.30 -16.89
CA ASN A 265 6.08 -19.07 -18.32
C ASN A 265 7.00 -17.88 -18.67
N PRO A 266 8.07 -18.05 -19.48
CA PRO A 266 8.99 -16.98 -19.83
C PRO A 266 8.34 -15.81 -20.60
N GLN A 267 7.18 -16.03 -21.23
CA GLN A 267 6.44 -14.96 -21.90
C GLN A 267 5.86 -13.92 -20.92
N PHE A 268 5.69 -14.31 -19.64
CA PHE A 268 5.21 -13.44 -18.57
C PHE A 268 6.35 -13.20 -17.56
N ALA A 269 7.37 -12.48 -18.00
CA ALA A 269 8.60 -12.27 -17.25
C ALA A 269 8.42 -11.65 -15.84
N ASN A 270 7.28 -11.02 -15.59
CA ASN A 270 6.93 -10.33 -14.34
C ASN A 270 5.96 -11.12 -13.44
N LEU A 271 5.47 -12.30 -13.87
CA LEU A 271 4.62 -13.16 -13.06
C LEU A 271 5.42 -14.27 -12.39
N GLY A 272 5.04 -14.62 -11.18
CA GLY A 272 5.73 -15.62 -10.36
C GLY A 272 5.55 -15.33 -8.88
N TRP A 273 6.64 -15.43 -8.12
CA TRP A 273 6.65 -15.15 -6.70
C TRP A 273 7.00 -13.68 -6.43
N THR A 274 6.17 -13.04 -5.63
CA THR A 274 6.50 -11.80 -4.94
C THR A 274 6.68 -12.12 -3.46
N PHE A 275 7.73 -11.60 -2.85
CA PHE A 275 7.91 -11.74 -1.41
C PHE A 275 8.48 -10.47 -0.80
N SER A 276 8.05 -10.19 0.42
CA SER A 276 8.59 -9.13 1.25
C SER A 276 9.07 -9.69 2.58
N ILE A 277 10.06 -9.04 3.15
CA ILE A 277 10.66 -9.40 4.43
C ILE A 277 10.55 -8.18 5.34
N TYR A 278 9.69 -8.30 6.34
CA TYR A 278 9.45 -7.25 7.34
C TYR A 278 10.31 -7.48 8.56
N ASN A 279 10.93 -6.41 9.06
CA ASN A 279 11.70 -6.41 10.30
C ASN A 279 11.02 -5.48 11.31
N ASP A 280 10.45 -6.05 12.35
CA ASP A 280 9.72 -5.31 13.39
C ASP A 280 10.63 -4.43 14.26
N GLU A 281 11.91 -4.77 14.42
CA GLU A 281 12.83 -3.98 15.25
C GLU A 281 13.06 -2.57 14.73
N ASN A 282 13.00 -2.38 13.40
CA ASN A 282 13.25 -1.10 12.74
C ASN A 282 12.12 -0.66 11.83
N GLY A 283 11.04 -1.45 11.70
CA GLY A 283 9.89 -1.16 10.83
C GLY A 283 10.22 -1.17 9.33
N ASN A 284 11.38 -1.69 8.95
CA ASN A 284 11.79 -1.74 7.54
C ASN A 284 11.21 -2.97 6.84
N GLU A 285 10.80 -2.79 5.61
CA GLU A 285 10.37 -3.84 4.70
C GLU A 285 11.24 -3.81 3.45
N ARG A 286 11.65 -4.99 2.98
CA ARG A 286 12.36 -5.17 1.72
C ARG A 286 11.61 -6.19 0.87
N SER A 287 11.29 -5.81 -0.36
CA SER A 287 10.53 -6.66 -1.30
C SER A 287 11.40 -7.07 -2.47
N GLN A 288 11.16 -8.28 -2.97
CA GLN A 288 11.77 -8.82 -4.17
C GLN A 288 10.77 -9.70 -4.92
N ASP A 289 11.03 -9.88 -6.22
CA ASP A 289 10.31 -10.81 -7.06
C ASP A 289 11.24 -11.93 -7.48
N TYR A 290 10.72 -13.15 -7.51
CA TYR A 290 11.34 -14.32 -8.13
C TYR A 290 10.43 -14.79 -9.27
N ASN A 291 10.84 -14.49 -10.49
CA ASN A 291 10.06 -14.70 -11.71
C ASN A 291 10.99 -14.99 -12.91
N PRO A 292 10.50 -15.29 -14.12
CA PRO A 292 11.35 -15.56 -15.27
C PRO A 292 12.30 -14.42 -15.63
N GLY A 293 11.91 -13.15 -15.37
CA GLY A 293 12.75 -11.98 -15.59
C GLY A 293 13.81 -11.75 -14.51
N ASN A 294 13.65 -12.39 -13.32
CA ASN A 294 14.55 -12.26 -12.18
C ASN A 294 14.66 -13.61 -11.45
N SER A 295 15.46 -14.50 -11.99
CA SER A 295 15.61 -15.91 -11.52
C SER A 295 16.87 -16.19 -10.69
N ASP A 296 17.76 -15.20 -10.52
CA ASP A 296 18.99 -15.35 -9.71
C ASP A 296 18.89 -14.47 -8.45
N VAL A 297 18.03 -14.89 -7.52
CA VAL A 297 17.71 -14.13 -6.31
C VAL A 297 18.36 -14.78 -5.10
N ILE A 298 19.14 -13.99 -4.34
CA ILE A 298 19.73 -14.38 -3.06
C ILE A 298 19.16 -13.47 -1.97
N VAL A 299 18.76 -14.07 -0.84
CA VAL A 299 18.22 -13.37 0.31
C VAL A 299 18.96 -13.75 1.59
N SER A 300 19.08 -12.79 2.49
CA SER A 300 19.56 -12.98 3.87
C SER A 300 18.41 -12.84 4.83
N LEU A 301 18.18 -13.84 5.66
CA LEU A 301 17.09 -13.92 6.65
C LEU A 301 17.66 -13.91 8.06
N LYS A 302 17.02 -13.15 8.96
CA LYS A 302 17.38 -13.03 10.37
C LYS A 302 16.22 -13.46 11.25
N ASP A 303 16.52 -14.05 12.40
CA ASP A 303 15.52 -14.46 13.40
C ASP A 303 14.57 -13.30 13.74
N GLY A 304 13.28 -13.60 13.81
CA GLY A 304 12.22 -12.62 14.09
C GLY A 304 11.74 -11.81 12.89
N GLU A 305 12.39 -11.90 11.72
CA GLU A 305 11.84 -11.32 10.50
C GLU A 305 10.61 -12.11 10.02
N ILE A 306 9.69 -11.44 9.35
CA ILE A 306 8.48 -12.05 8.82
C ILE A 306 8.50 -11.95 7.30
N ILE A 307 8.46 -13.10 6.64
CA ILE A 307 8.38 -13.22 5.19
C ILE A 307 6.92 -13.27 4.79
N THR A 308 6.49 -12.39 3.90
CA THR A 308 5.19 -12.44 3.24
C THR A 308 5.40 -12.91 1.81
N THR A 309 4.77 -14.00 1.42
CA THR A 309 4.86 -14.57 0.06
C THR A 309 3.52 -14.53 -0.65
N SER A 310 3.55 -14.27 -1.93
CA SER A 310 2.43 -14.50 -2.84
C SER A 310 2.92 -15.09 -4.16
N PHE A 311 2.08 -15.85 -4.81
CA PHE A 311 2.38 -16.44 -6.11
C PHE A 311 1.29 -16.05 -7.11
N MET A 312 1.71 -15.59 -8.27
CA MET A 312 0.82 -15.29 -9.39
C MET A 312 1.16 -16.24 -10.54
N ASN A 313 0.26 -17.18 -10.79
CA ASN A 313 0.44 -18.19 -11.83
C ASN A 313 0.43 -17.50 -13.21
N SER A 314 1.46 -17.77 -14.00
CA SER A 314 1.57 -17.31 -15.39
C SER A 314 0.78 -18.20 -16.38
N ASN A 315 0.31 -19.35 -15.93
CA ASN A 315 -0.45 -20.30 -16.75
C ASN A 315 -1.97 -20.11 -16.54
N TYR A 316 -2.44 -18.90 -16.67
CA TYR A 316 -3.85 -18.51 -16.50
C TYR A 316 -4.86 -19.37 -17.28
N TYR A 317 -4.41 -20.05 -18.34
CA TYR A 317 -5.23 -20.95 -19.15
C TYR A 317 -5.13 -22.43 -18.73
N ASP A 318 -4.24 -22.79 -17.81
CA ASP A 318 -4.11 -24.16 -17.29
C ASP A 318 -4.64 -24.24 -15.85
N THR A 319 -5.97 -24.19 -15.73
CA THR A 319 -6.71 -24.24 -14.46
C THR A 319 -6.53 -25.55 -13.68
N LYS A 320 -5.76 -26.50 -14.20
CA LYS A 320 -5.49 -27.78 -13.53
C LYS A 320 -4.38 -27.69 -12.49
N ILE A 321 -3.61 -26.60 -12.47
CA ILE A 321 -2.52 -26.39 -11.52
C ILE A 321 -3.03 -25.47 -10.41
N SER A 322 -3.29 -26.05 -9.24
CA SER A 322 -3.65 -25.28 -8.05
C SER A 322 -2.39 -24.67 -7.42
N ASP A 323 -2.50 -23.40 -7.00
CA ASP A 323 -1.45 -22.69 -6.26
C ASP A 323 -1.23 -23.26 -4.85
N ASP A 324 -2.09 -24.17 -4.35
CA ASP A 324 -1.90 -24.90 -3.08
C ASP A 324 -0.57 -25.66 -3.03
N ASN A 325 -0.10 -26.13 -4.18
CA ASN A 325 1.15 -26.85 -4.29
C ASN A 325 2.37 -25.96 -4.55
N ALA A 326 2.14 -24.67 -4.75
CA ALA A 326 3.24 -23.74 -5.01
C ALA A 326 4.16 -23.62 -3.81
N LYS A 327 5.46 -23.78 -4.05
CA LYS A 327 6.52 -23.62 -3.04
C LYS A 327 7.62 -22.70 -3.55
N LEU A 328 7.94 -21.69 -2.74
CA LEU A 328 9.17 -20.94 -2.84
C LEU A 328 10.23 -21.72 -2.06
N ILE A 329 11.31 -22.09 -2.71
CA ILE A 329 12.35 -23.01 -2.17
C ILE A 329 13.60 -22.19 -1.86
N PHE A 330 14.11 -22.36 -0.65
CA PHE A 330 15.25 -21.65 -0.08
C PHE A 330 16.44 -22.62 0.03
N THR A 331 17.41 -22.52 -0.89
CA THR A 331 18.62 -23.33 -0.87
C THR A 331 19.74 -22.56 -0.18
N THR A 332 20.30 -23.12 0.90
CA THR A 332 21.39 -22.46 1.65
C THR A 332 22.58 -22.16 0.75
N VAL A 333 23.10 -20.93 0.81
CA VAL A 333 24.34 -20.51 0.18
C VAL A 333 25.40 -20.23 1.25
N LYS A 334 26.64 -20.59 0.94
CA LYS A 334 27.79 -20.41 1.84
C LYS A 334 28.32 -18.97 1.78
#